data_a2499a4e63b32fb6647a749b8eca05c8
#
_entry.id   a2499a4e63b32fb6647a749b8eca05c8
#
_cell.length_a   1.000
_cell.length_b   1.000
_cell.length_c   1.000
_cell.angle_alpha   90.00
_cell.angle_beta   90.00
_cell.angle_gamma   90.00
#
_symmetry.space_group_name_H-M   'P 1'
#
loop_
_entity.id
_entity.type
_entity.pdbx_description
1 polymer ?
#
loop_
_entity_poly.entity_id
_entity_poly.type
_entity_poly.pdbx_seq_one_letter_code
_entity_poly.pdbx_strand_id
1 'polypeptide(L)'
;MLYPAIEQVKELFENYKTVPVFYELLMDSCTPIQLFNCLHEAYDDCFILESVDNKDQWGRYSYVGIDPKCEYILDKHVVTVKEKGKADESVKVDDPIAFFSEIIEGHKSPRFNNYPKLTGGLIGFFAYDMIRYFEKTLCNPPEDDLKLPDADLHLFEKIVAYDHLSNKAVIILNINKSDDLETKYKESEKICNEVVETLRNYKPVMKTPKTMEDNITVKSNITKEHYLANVEKAKEYIKEGDIFQIVPSQRFEIDNPPDSFDVYRMLRSTNPSPYLYYFKHNDYAVAGASPEMLVSVENRTVVTRPIAGTIKRGATYDEDIRNEQQLLNDPKERAEHTMLVDLGRNDIGKVSEFGSVTVTDMMIVERYSKVMHLVSNVKGTLREDKKPLDALMAVLPAGTLSGAPKVRAMEIIDELETTKRGLYGGTVGYLAFDGSLDTCIAIRTVLFKNNKAYIQAGGGVVADSVPENEYQESCNKAMAVINAIKEASKL
;
A
#
# COMPACT_ATOMS: atom_id res chain seq x y z
N MET A 1 -15.15 27.88 9.28
CA MET A 1 -15.99 27.37 10.41
C MET A 1 -15.86 25.86 10.40
N LEU A 2 -15.63 25.26 11.55
CA LEU A 2 -15.56 23.79 11.66
C LEU A 2 -16.95 23.16 11.52
N TYR A 3 -17.01 21.97 10.95
CA TYR A 3 -18.15 21.08 10.92
C TYR A 3 -17.73 19.70 11.43
N PRO A 4 -18.52 18.99 12.23
CA PRO A 4 -19.78 19.43 12.86
C PRO A 4 -19.56 20.53 13.93
N ALA A 5 -20.61 21.24 14.28
CA ALA A 5 -20.59 22.21 15.38
C ALA A 5 -20.35 21.52 16.73
N ILE A 6 -19.89 22.27 17.73
CA ILE A 6 -19.49 21.71 19.03
C ILE A 6 -20.59 20.93 19.73
N GLU A 7 -21.86 21.39 19.61
CA GLU A 7 -23.03 20.70 20.17
C GLU A 7 -23.22 19.31 19.57
N GLN A 8 -23.05 19.19 18.24
CA GLN A 8 -23.13 17.92 17.52
C GLN A 8 -21.96 16.99 17.87
N VAL A 9 -20.75 17.56 18.08
CA VAL A 9 -19.59 16.79 18.56
C VAL A 9 -19.88 16.19 19.92
N LYS A 10 -20.52 16.97 20.83
CA LYS A 10 -20.92 16.51 22.16
C LYS A 10 -21.92 15.35 22.11
N GLU A 11 -22.91 15.42 21.22
CA GLU A 11 -23.87 14.33 21.01
C GLU A 11 -23.19 13.07 20.45
N LEU A 12 -22.28 13.21 19.50
CA LEU A 12 -21.54 12.09 18.91
C LEU A 12 -20.68 11.35 19.94
N PHE A 13 -20.15 12.04 20.95
CA PHE A 13 -19.39 11.42 22.03
C PHE A 13 -20.21 10.48 22.94
N GLU A 14 -21.53 10.41 22.80
CA GLU A 14 -22.32 9.37 23.47
C GLU A 14 -21.97 7.98 22.93
N ASN A 15 -21.66 7.86 21.61
CA ASN A 15 -21.43 6.58 20.93
C ASN A 15 -20.00 6.39 20.42
N TYR A 16 -19.19 7.45 20.38
CA TYR A 16 -17.85 7.44 19.80
C TYR A 16 -16.80 7.96 20.77
N LYS A 17 -15.55 7.56 20.55
CA LYS A 17 -14.41 7.99 21.38
C LYS A 17 -13.63 9.13 20.72
N THR A 18 -13.73 9.25 19.41
CA THR A 18 -13.09 10.28 18.59
C THR A 18 -14.10 10.82 17.59
N VAL A 19 -14.12 12.12 17.38
CA VAL A 19 -15.00 12.77 16.39
C VAL A 19 -14.14 13.64 15.46
N PRO A 20 -14.15 13.37 14.14
CA PRO A 20 -13.48 14.24 13.19
C PRO A 20 -14.25 15.54 13.01
N VAL A 21 -13.50 16.65 12.96
CA VAL A 21 -14.00 17.97 12.58
C VAL A 21 -13.32 18.41 11.29
N PHE A 22 -14.10 19.04 10.41
CA PHE A 22 -13.71 19.36 9.04
C PHE A 22 -13.68 20.87 8.83
N TYR A 23 -12.66 21.35 8.15
CA TYR A 23 -12.54 22.71 7.67
C TYR A 23 -12.26 22.69 6.17
N GLU A 24 -13.19 23.20 5.35
CA GLU A 24 -13.05 23.23 3.89
C GLU A 24 -12.46 24.56 3.43
N LEU A 25 -11.58 24.50 2.43
CA LEU A 25 -11.07 25.67 1.73
C LEU A 25 -10.97 25.38 0.23
N LEU A 26 -11.23 26.41 -0.59
CA LEU A 26 -11.02 26.34 -2.04
C LEU A 26 -9.50 26.28 -2.31
N MET A 27 -9.10 25.34 -3.18
CA MET A 27 -7.67 25.08 -3.44
C MET A 27 -7.40 24.77 -4.92
N ASP A 28 -8.04 25.53 -5.79
CA ASP A 28 -8.01 25.40 -7.26
C ASP A 28 -6.67 25.83 -7.90
N SER A 29 -5.83 26.52 -7.15
CA SER A 29 -4.49 26.97 -7.58
C SER A 29 -3.34 26.13 -7.06
N CYS A 30 -3.60 25.00 -6.40
CA CYS A 30 -2.60 24.13 -5.78
C CYS A 30 -2.80 22.68 -6.22
N THR A 31 -1.71 21.95 -6.38
CA THR A 31 -1.75 20.50 -6.65
C THR A 31 -1.52 19.70 -5.37
N PRO A 32 -1.91 18.41 -5.30
CA PRO A 32 -1.58 17.55 -4.16
C PRO A 32 -0.06 17.49 -3.85
N ILE A 33 0.78 17.55 -4.87
CA ILE A 33 2.24 17.58 -4.70
C ILE A 33 2.71 18.88 -4.04
N GLN A 34 2.13 20.03 -4.43
CA GLN A 34 2.43 21.31 -3.77
C GLN A 34 1.90 21.33 -2.34
N LEU A 35 0.70 20.78 -2.12
CA LEU A 35 0.13 20.60 -0.79
C LEU A 35 1.06 19.77 0.10
N PHE A 36 1.53 18.62 -0.39
CA PHE A 36 2.46 17.77 0.36
C PHE A 36 3.78 18.49 0.66
N ASN A 37 4.41 19.11 -0.33
CA ASN A 37 5.68 19.84 -0.13
C ASN A 37 5.54 20.93 0.93
N CYS A 38 4.47 21.72 0.85
CA CYS A 38 4.19 22.78 1.81
C CYS A 38 4.07 22.23 3.24
N LEU A 39 3.33 21.16 3.40
CA LEU A 39 3.11 20.55 4.70
C LEU A 39 4.36 19.82 5.21
N HIS A 40 5.10 19.16 4.32
CA HIS A 40 6.34 18.45 4.68
C HIS A 40 7.50 19.39 5.07
N GLU A 41 7.50 20.64 4.57
CA GLU A 41 8.46 21.68 5.03
C GLU A 41 8.11 22.20 6.43
N ALA A 42 6.83 22.16 6.82
CA ALA A 42 6.34 22.69 8.09
C ALA A 42 6.22 21.62 9.19
N TYR A 43 6.03 20.37 8.81
CA TYR A 43 5.83 19.24 9.73
C TYR A 43 6.82 18.12 9.38
N ASP A 44 7.40 17.49 10.38
CA ASP A 44 8.34 16.40 10.19
C ASP A 44 7.58 15.20 9.57
N ASP A 45 7.25 14.17 10.19
CA ASP A 45 6.68 12.94 9.68
C ASP A 45 5.34 13.14 8.92
N CYS A 46 5.42 13.15 7.59
CA CYS A 46 4.27 13.27 6.70
C CYS A 46 4.18 12.07 5.75
N PHE A 47 2.94 11.73 5.36
CA PHE A 47 2.70 10.83 4.23
C PHE A 47 1.85 11.50 3.16
N ILE A 48 1.91 10.98 1.95
CA ILE A 48 0.92 11.23 0.90
C ILE A 48 0.41 9.90 0.36
N LEU A 49 -0.92 9.75 0.29
CA LEU A 49 -1.62 8.68 -0.41
C LEU A 49 -2.46 9.28 -1.52
N GLU A 50 -2.31 8.76 -2.73
CA GLU A 50 -3.07 9.20 -3.90
C GLU A 50 -3.59 7.99 -4.69
N SER A 51 -4.60 8.22 -5.50
CA SER A 51 -5.06 7.28 -6.50
C SER A 51 -5.20 7.99 -7.84
N VAL A 52 -4.71 7.38 -8.91
CA VAL A 52 -4.91 7.83 -10.27
C VAL A 52 -5.70 6.75 -11.01
N ASP A 53 -6.95 6.57 -10.63
CA ASP A 53 -7.90 5.74 -11.37
C ASP A 53 -9.06 6.61 -11.87
N ASN A 54 -9.33 6.54 -13.20
CA ASN A 54 -10.35 7.34 -13.88
C ASN A 54 -11.79 6.90 -13.60
N LYS A 55 -12.03 5.99 -12.65
CA LYS A 55 -13.37 5.46 -12.35
C LYS A 55 -13.83 5.85 -10.94
N ASP A 56 -14.52 6.96 -10.91
CA ASP A 56 -15.62 7.42 -10.03
C ASP A 56 -15.56 7.26 -8.50
N GLN A 57 -14.73 6.42 -7.89
CA GLN A 57 -14.73 6.24 -6.44
C GLN A 57 -13.36 6.22 -5.76
N TRP A 58 -12.33 5.74 -6.42
CA TRP A 58 -10.99 5.55 -5.82
C TRP A 58 -10.09 6.78 -5.96
N GLY A 59 -10.14 7.48 -7.09
CA GLY A 59 -9.28 8.61 -7.42
C GLY A 59 -9.77 9.99 -6.96
N ARG A 60 -10.84 10.08 -6.15
CA ARG A 60 -11.41 11.37 -5.78
C ARG A 60 -10.54 12.19 -4.85
N TYR A 61 -9.84 11.54 -3.92
CA TYR A 61 -9.07 12.23 -2.88
C TYR A 61 -7.59 11.87 -2.93
N SER A 62 -6.73 12.88 -2.72
CA SER A 62 -5.36 12.69 -2.26
C SER A 62 -5.30 13.05 -0.78
N TYR A 63 -4.63 12.24 0.03
CA TYR A 63 -4.53 12.42 1.47
C TYR A 63 -3.10 12.76 1.87
N VAL A 64 -2.93 13.79 2.69
CA VAL A 64 -1.67 14.13 3.34
C VAL A 64 -1.89 14.07 4.84
N GLY A 65 -1.19 13.16 5.53
CA GLY A 65 -1.16 13.14 6.99
C GLY A 65 0.01 13.94 7.52
N ILE A 66 -0.18 14.63 8.61
CA ILE A 66 0.81 15.49 9.25
C ILE A 66 0.89 15.24 10.75
N ASP A 67 2.09 15.35 11.31
CA ASP A 67 2.37 15.35 12.74
C ASP A 67 1.67 14.18 13.47
N PRO A 68 2.10 12.93 13.21
CA PRO A 68 1.50 11.74 13.81
C PRO A 68 1.63 11.82 15.34
N LYS A 69 0.62 11.32 16.05
CA LYS A 69 0.61 11.28 17.50
C LYS A 69 1.58 10.26 18.05
N CYS A 70 1.60 9.08 17.44
CA CYS A 70 2.46 7.96 17.82
C CYS A 70 2.97 7.23 16.57
N GLU A 71 4.17 6.66 16.68
CA GLU A 71 4.72 5.67 15.78
C GLU A 71 4.78 4.33 16.51
N TYR A 72 4.36 3.26 15.86
CA TYR A 72 4.37 1.89 16.38
C TYR A 72 5.21 1.01 15.47
N ILE A 73 6.38 0.59 15.97
CA ILE A 73 7.33 -0.24 15.24
C ILE A 73 7.29 -1.65 15.82
N LEU A 74 6.86 -2.64 15.05
CA LEU A 74 6.87 -4.05 15.43
C LEU A 74 8.10 -4.76 14.91
N ASP A 75 8.88 -5.35 15.79
CA ASP A 75 9.95 -6.32 15.47
C ASP A 75 9.94 -7.46 16.48
N LYS A 76 9.89 -8.70 16.02
CA LYS A 76 10.04 -9.93 16.85
C LYS A 76 9.17 -9.92 18.12
N HIS A 77 7.86 -9.68 17.96
CA HIS A 77 6.89 -9.62 19.08
C HIS A 77 7.11 -8.46 20.07
N VAL A 78 7.90 -7.47 19.72
CA VAL A 78 8.06 -6.24 20.51
C VAL A 78 7.56 -5.07 19.69
N VAL A 79 6.61 -4.32 20.25
CA VAL A 79 6.17 -3.04 19.68
C VAL A 79 6.89 -1.92 20.41
N THR A 80 7.69 -1.15 19.70
CA THR A 80 8.23 0.11 20.20
C THR A 80 7.23 1.21 19.88
N VAL A 81 6.77 1.90 20.92
CA VAL A 81 5.85 3.04 20.83
C VAL A 81 6.64 4.31 21.02
N LYS A 82 6.61 5.18 19.99
CA LYS A 82 7.23 6.50 20.05
C LYS A 82 6.13 7.56 20.03
N GLU A 83 6.06 8.36 21.08
CA GLU A 83 5.14 9.49 21.20
C GLU A 83 5.93 10.78 21.39
N LYS A 84 5.61 11.80 20.60
CA LYS A 84 6.34 13.07 20.61
C LYS A 84 6.43 13.67 22.02
N GLY A 85 7.64 13.92 22.49
CA GLY A 85 7.91 14.49 23.82
C GLY A 85 7.90 13.49 24.97
N LYS A 86 7.76 12.20 24.70
CA LYS A 86 7.90 11.10 25.68
C LYS A 86 9.10 10.23 25.37
N ALA A 87 9.52 9.44 26.34
CA ALA A 87 10.52 8.40 26.12
C ALA A 87 9.89 7.22 25.35
N ASP A 88 10.69 6.57 24.50
CA ASP A 88 10.23 5.38 23.77
C ASP A 88 9.86 4.26 24.77
N GLU A 89 8.72 3.64 24.53
CA GLU A 89 8.22 2.52 25.31
C GLU A 89 8.25 1.25 24.49
N SER A 90 8.69 0.12 25.07
CA SER A 90 8.70 -1.18 24.40
C SER A 90 7.70 -2.12 25.08
N VAL A 91 6.75 -2.62 24.31
CA VAL A 91 5.70 -3.52 24.78
C VAL A 91 5.86 -4.87 24.09
N LYS A 92 5.98 -5.95 24.87
CA LYS A 92 5.94 -7.30 24.30
C LYS A 92 4.50 -7.67 23.97
N VAL A 93 4.25 -8.13 22.74
CA VAL A 93 2.94 -8.49 22.25
C VAL A 93 2.94 -9.94 21.76
N ASP A 94 2.01 -10.74 22.28
CA ASP A 94 1.83 -12.12 21.79
C ASP A 94 1.00 -12.15 20.49
N ASP A 95 0.02 -11.26 20.38
CA ASP A 95 -0.82 -11.05 19.20
C ASP A 95 -0.74 -9.58 18.73
N PRO A 96 0.10 -9.28 17.73
CA PRO A 96 0.22 -7.92 17.20
C PRO A 96 -1.07 -7.39 16.57
N ILE A 97 -1.91 -8.26 16.03
CA ILE A 97 -3.16 -7.86 15.37
C ILE A 97 -4.20 -7.42 16.38
N ALA A 98 -4.30 -8.13 17.49
CA ALA A 98 -5.12 -7.71 18.62
C ALA A 98 -4.65 -6.35 19.13
N PHE A 99 -3.34 -6.17 19.32
CA PHE A 99 -2.75 -4.91 19.78
C PHE A 99 -3.13 -3.71 18.90
N PHE A 100 -2.90 -3.79 17.58
CA PHE A 100 -3.24 -2.70 16.66
C PHE A 100 -4.76 -2.49 16.54
N SER A 101 -5.55 -3.56 16.63
CA SER A 101 -7.00 -3.46 16.62
C SER A 101 -7.53 -2.71 17.84
N GLU A 102 -6.96 -2.92 19.03
CA GLU A 102 -7.33 -2.21 20.25
C GLU A 102 -7.04 -0.72 20.17
N ILE A 103 -5.93 -0.32 19.51
CA ILE A 103 -5.63 1.10 19.27
C ILE A 103 -6.77 1.76 18.48
N ILE A 104 -7.22 1.13 17.39
CA ILE A 104 -8.33 1.67 16.60
C ILE A 104 -9.65 1.68 17.36
N GLU A 105 -9.96 0.63 18.11
CA GLU A 105 -11.15 0.62 18.97
C GLU A 105 -11.10 1.71 20.03
N GLY A 106 -9.90 2.06 20.51
CA GLY A 106 -9.63 3.20 21.38
C GLY A 106 -9.95 4.56 20.74
N HIS A 107 -10.02 4.63 19.41
CA HIS A 107 -10.27 5.84 18.63
C HIS A 107 -11.55 5.74 17.76
N LYS A 108 -12.46 4.82 18.07
CA LYS A 108 -13.68 4.60 17.28
C LYS A 108 -14.39 5.91 16.96
N SER A 109 -14.58 6.21 15.66
CA SER A 109 -15.16 7.44 15.15
C SER A 109 -16.41 7.24 14.28
N PRO A 110 -17.28 8.26 14.16
CA PRO A 110 -18.39 8.23 13.21
C PRO A 110 -17.90 8.40 11.78
N ARG A 111 -18.67 7.89 10.82
CA ARG A 111 -18.49 8.12 9.41
C ARG A 111 -19.40 9.25 8.92
N PHE A 112 -18.87 10.10 8.03
CA PHE A 112 -19.60 11.20 7.41
C PHE A 112 -19.64 10.99 5.88
N ASN A 113 -20.81 10.67 5.33
CA ASN A 113 -20.96 10.28 3.92
C ASN A 113 -20.52 11.35 2.89
N ASN A 114 -20.55 12.63 3.27
CA ASN A 114 -20.21 13.76 2.37
C ASN A 114 -18.73 14.18 2.50
N TYR A 115 -17.95 13.52 3.33
CA TYR A 115 -16.55 13.84 3.62
C TYR A 115 -15.62 12.70 3.20
N PRO A 116 -14.30 12.96 3.13
CA PRO A 116 -13.31 11.93 2.82
C PRO A 116 -13.42 10.72 3.75
N LYS A 117 -13.19 9.51 3.22
CA LYS A 117 -13.28 8.27 3.99
C LYS A 117 -12.17 8.17 5.05
N LEU A 118 -10.95 8.54 4.70
CA LEU A 118 -9.84 8.54 5.63
C LEU A 118 -9.86 9.85 6.43
N THR A 119 -10.37 9.80 7.63
CA THR A 119 -10.41 10.94 8.55
C THR A 119 -9.27 10.92 9.58
N GLY A 120 -8.65 9.77 9.80
CA GLY A 120 -7.55 9.48 10.69
C GLY A 120 -7.43 7.98 10.91
N GLY A 121 -6.34 7.52 11.50
CA GLY A 121 -6.11 6.10 11.71
C GLY A 121 -4.64 5.72 11.79
N LEU A 122 -4.39 4.42 11.73
CA LEU A 122 -3.06 3.84 11.56
C LEU A 122 -2.72 3.77 10.08
N ILE A 123 -1.64 4.42 9.67
CA ILE A 123 -1.15 4.47 8.30
C ILE A 123 0.30 4.00 8.27
N GLY A 124 0.66 3.17 7.30
CA GLY A 124 2.01 2.65 7.16
C GLY A 124 2.05 1.33 6.39
N PHE A 125 2.89 0.40 6.85
CA PHE A 125 3.03 -0.89 6.19
C PHE A 125 3.08 -2.07 7.17
N PHE A 126 2.73 -3.26 6.65
CA PHE A 126 3.08 -4.54 7.21
C PHE A 126 3.99 -5.26 6.21
N ALA A 127 5.13 -5.77 6.67
CA ALA A 127 6.08 -6.50 5.85
C ALA A 127 5.52 -7.86 5.40
N TYR A 128 6.12 -8.45 4.37
CA TYR A 128 5.84 -9.83 3.94
C TYR A 128 5.98 -10.82 5.11
N ASP A 129 6.95 -10.60 5.97
CA ASP A 129 7.28 -11.48 7.08
C ASP A 129 6.25 -11.49 8.23
N MET A 130 5.22 -10.61 8.20
CA MET A 130 4.10 -10.64 9.16
C MET A 130 3.38 -12.00 9.21
N ILE A 131 3.37 -12.74 8.12
CA ILE A 131 2.77 -14.09 8.07
C ILE A 131 3.40 -15.05 9.08
N ARG A 132 4.68 -14.87 9.44
CA ARG A 132 5.41 -15.72 10.37
C ARG A 132 4.88 -15.69 11.80
N TYR A 133 4.10 -14.65 12.14
CA TYR A 133 3.40 -14.60 13.43
C TYR A 133 2.22 -15.58 13.50
N PHE A 134 1.73 -16.05 12.36
CA PHE A 134 0.55 -16.91 12.24
C PHE A 134 0.87 -18.30 11.68
N GLU A 135 1.83 -18.42 10.77
CA GLU A 135 2.23 -19.66 10.12
C GLU A 135 3.53 -20.20 10.72
N LYS A 136 3.40 -21.11 11.68
CA LYS A 136 4.53 -21.64 12.46
C LYS A 136 5.52 -22.47 11.64
N THR A 137 5.12 -22.97 10.47
CA THR A 137 6.00 -23.72 9.56
C THR A 137 7.07 -22.84 8.92
N LEU A 138 6.81 -21.53 8.80
CA LEU A 138 7.74 -20.55 8.23
C LEU A 138 8.76 -20.05 9.28
N CYS A 139 9.50 -20.97 9.88
CA CYS A 139 10.40 -20.69 11.01
C CYS A 139 11.86 -20.42 10.59
N ASN A 140 12.21 -20.62 9.32
CA ASN A 140 13.58 -20.47 8.81
C ASN A 140 13.67 -19.35 7.75
N PRO A 141 13.52 -18.08 8.12
CA PRO A 141 13.61 -16.98 7.16
C PRO A 141 15.04 -16.86 6.60
N PRO A 142 15.19 -16.36 5.37
CA PRO A 142 16.48 -15.93 4.83
C PRO A 142 17.14 -14.83 5.67
N GLU A 143 18.37 -14.43 5.30
CA GLU A 143 19.12 -13.39 5.98
C GLU A 143 18.37 -12.04 5.98
N ASP A 144 18.31 -11.41 7.15
CA ASP A 144 17.72 -10.07 7.33
C ASP A 144 18.80 -9.00 7.23
N ASP A 145 19.17 -8.64 6.02
CA ASP A 145 20.23 -7.68 5.73
C ASP A 145 19.78 -6.21 5.81
N LEU A 146 18.49 -5.92 5.53
CA LEU A 146 17.93 -4.58 5.60
C LEU A 146 17.44 -4.16 6.99
N LYS A 147 17.18 -5.13 7.86
CA LYS A 147 16.64 -4.90 9.22
C LYS A 147 15.46 -3.95 9.22
N LEU A 148 14.50 -4.23 8.34
CA LEU A 148 13.22 -3.52 8.35
C LEU A 148 12.32 -4.11 9.41
N PRO A 149 11.49 -3.29 10.09
CA PRO A 149 10.50 -3.82 11.02
C PRO A 149 9.45 -4.67 10.29
N ASP A 150 8.82 -5.59 11.03
CA ASP A 150 7.72 -6.40 10.52
C ASP A 150 6.45 -5.57 10.29
N ALA A 151 6.26 -4.48 11.06
CA ALA A 151 5.28 -3.43 10.77
C ALA A 151 5.80 -2.07 11.27
N ASP A 152 5.44 -1.02 10.54
CA ASP A 152 5.65 0.37 10.94
C ASP A 152 4.39 1.17 10.60
N LEU A 153 3.69 1.58 11.68
CA LEU A 153 2.39 2.21 11.60
C LEU A 153 2.37 3.49 12.41
N HIS A 154 1.91 4.56 11.81
CA HIS A 154 1.79 5.86 12.46
C HIS A 154 0.32 6.20 12.71
N LEU A 155 0.01 6.70 13.91
CA LEU A 155 -1.31 7.15 14.29
C LEU A 155 -1.49 8.61 13.90
N PHE A 156 -2.24 8.86 12.83
CA PHE A 156 -2.55 10.20 12.38
C PHE A 156 -3.94 10.64 12.84
N GLU A 157 -3.97 11.74 13.60
CA GLU A 157 -5.19 12.44 13.99
C GLU A 157 -5.44 13.71 13.13
N LYS A 158 -4.47 14.08 12.27
CA LYS A 158 -4.49 15.26 11.42
C LYS A 158 -4.27 14.87 9.97
N ILE A 159 -5.27 15.09 9.13
CA ILE A 159 -5.25 14.77 7.69
C ILE A 159 -5.68 15.99 6.90
N VAL A 160 -5.01 16.25 5.78
CA VAL A 160 -5.47 17.21 4.77
C VAL A 160 -5.81 16.42 3.51
N ALA A 161 -7.09 16.39 3.15
CA ALA A 161 -7.57 15.69 1.95
C ALA A 161 -7.81 16.71 0.82
N TYR A 162 -7.22 16.47 -0.35
CA TYR A 162 -7.49 17.23 -1.57
C TYR A 162 -8.56 16.52 -2.38
N ASP A 163 -9.69 17.18 -2.62
CA ASP A 163 -10.80 16.67 -3.44
C ASP A 163 -10.61 17.10 -4.91
N HIS A 164 -10.25 16.17 -5.77
CA HIS A 164 -10.02 16.39 -7.19
C HIS A 164 -11.30 16.79 -7.96
N LEU A 165 -12.47 16.42 -7.45
CA LEU A 165 -13.75 16.74 -8.10
C LEU A 165 -14.14 18.20 -7.87
N SER A 166 -13.99 18.69 -6.64
CA SER A 166 -14.41 20.04 -6.24
C SER A 166 -13.28 21.06 -6.21
N ASN A 167 -12.01 20.61 -6.38
CA ASN A 167 -10.79 21.43 -6.21
C ASN A 167 -10.76 22.13 -4.83
N LYS A 168 -11.14 21.39 -3.80
CA LYS A 168 -11.08 21.84 -2.40
C LYS A 168 -10.06 21.04 -1.63
N ALA A 169 -9.50 21.64 -0.58
CA ALA A 169 -8.87 20.89 0.48
C ALA A 169 -9.78 20.83 1.70
N VAL A 170 -9.78 19.70 2.38
CA VAL A 170 -10.51 19.48 3.63
C VAL A 170 -9.47 19.18 4.70
N ILE A 171 -9.29 20.09 5.64
CA ILE A 171 -8.47 19.86 6.84
C ILE A 171 -9.34 19.08 7.83
N ILE A 172 -8.86 17.94 8.26
CA ILE A 172 -9.55 16.99 9.15
C ILE A 172 -8.75 16.87 10.43
N LEU A 173 -9.36 17.21 11.53
CA LEU A 173 -8.77 17.07 12.85
C LEU A 173 -9.65 16.19 13.72
N ASN A 174 -9.04 15.25 14.42
CA ASN A 174 -9.77 14.31 15.27
C ASN A 174 -9.75 14.78 16.72
N ILE A 175 -10.91 15.03 17.30
CA ILE A 175 -11.07 15.40 18.70
C ILE A 175 -11.38 14.14 19.50
N ASN A 176 -10.51 13.79 20.46
CA ASN A 176 -10.76 12.68 21.37
C ASN A 176 -11.69 13.13 22.51
N LYS A 177 -12.56 12.22 22.96
CA LYS A 177 -13.50 12.46 24.06
C LYS A 177 -12.75 13.00 25.29
N SER A 178 -13.17 14.13 25.79
CA SER A 178 -12.55 14.86 26.91
C SER A 178 -13.59 15.63 27.67
N ASP A 179 -13.34 15.88 28.99
CA ASP A 179 -14.16 16.73 29.84
C ASP A 179 -14.06 18.20 29.45
N ASP A 180 -12.98 18.60 28.74
CA ASP A 180 -12.76 19.97 28.26
C ASP A 180 -12.90 20.05 26.71
N LEU A 181 -14.09 19.74 26.22
CA LEU A 181 -14.40 19.80 24.81
C LEU A 181 -14.28 21.21 24.21
N GLU A 182 -14.66 22.26 24.96
CA GLU A 182 -14.60 23.64 24.44
C GLU A 182 -13.18 24.07 24.11
N THR A 183 -12.23 23.76 24.98
CA THR A 183 -10.81 24.04 24.72
C THR A 183 -10.30 23.23 23.54
N LYS A 184 -10.61 21.94 23.45
CA LYS A 184 -10.20 21.08 22.34
C LYS A 184 -10.76 21.54 21.00
N TYR A 185 -12.00 21.99 20.96
CA TYR A 185 -12.62 22.51 19.76
C TYR A 185 -11.96 23.82 19.29
N LYS A 186 -11.66 24.75 20.21
CA LYS A 186 -10.92 25.99 19.95
C LYS A 186 -9.47 25.71 19.49
N GLU A 187 -8.79 24.73 20.09
CA GLU A 187 -7.47 24.28 19.64
C GLU A 187 -7.53 23.79 18.20
N SER A 188 -8.58 23.04 17.84
CA SER A 188 -8.77 22.57 16.46
C SER A 188 -8.98 23.74 15.48
N GLU A 189 -9.75 24.77 15.85
CA GLU A 189 -9.88 25.98 15.03
C GLU A 189 -8.51 26.69 14.84
N LYS A 190 -7.72 26.78 15.89
CA LYS A 190 -6.38 27.37 15.82
C LYS A 190 -5.47 26.58 14.89
N ILE A 191 -5.42 25.24 15.01
CA ILE A 191 -4.62 24.37 14.13
C ILE A 191 -5.06 24.51 12.66
N CYS A 192 -6.37 24.54 12.38
CA CYS A 192 -6.86 24.79 11.03
C CYS A 192 -6.35 26.12 10.46
N ASN A 193 -6.38 27.18 11.27
CA ASN A 193 -5.86 28.49 10.82
C ASN A 193 -4.35 28.46 10.57
N GLU A 194 -3.58 27.77 11.42
CA GLU A 194 -2.13 27.58 11.23
C GLU A 194 -1.83 26.84 9.92
N VAL A 195 -2.54 25.75 9.63
CA VAL A 195 -2.40 25.02 8.36
C VAL A 195 -2.76 25.92 7.17
N VAL A 196 -3.85 26.69 7.25
CA VAL A 196 -4.25 27.63 6.20
C VAL A 196 -3.19 28.68 5.95
N GLU A 197 -2.61 29.29 7.01
CA GLU A 197 -1.52 30.28 6.87
C GLU A 197 -0.25 29.67 6.29
N THR A 198 0.10 28.43 6.67
CA THR A 198 1.21 27.67 6.07
C THR A 198 0.99 27.53 4.57
N LEU A 199 -0.20 27.10 4.14
CA LEU A 199 -0.55 26.95 2.73
C LEU A 199 -0.52 28.26 1.95
N ARG A 200 -1.00 29.37 2.54
CA ARG A 200 -1.00 30.72 1.92
C ARG A 200 0.39 31.26 1.68
N ASN A 201 1.31 30.99 2.60
CA ASN A 201 2.66 31.54 2.57
C ASN A 201 3.64 30.70 1.74
N TYR A 202 3.24 29.48 1.34
CA TYR A 202 4.08 28.57 0.58
C TYR A 202 4.38 29.08 -0.83
N LYS A 203 5.64 29.05 -1.19
CA LYS A 203 6.11 29.39 -2.55
C LYS A 203 6.68 28.14 -3.20
N PRO A 204 6.00 27.56 -4.19
CA PRO A 204 6.47 26.34 -4.83
C PRO A 204 7.81 26.56 -5.55
N VAL A 205 8.75 25.66 -5.31
CA VAL A 205 10.02 25.61 -6.00
C VAL A 205 9.86 24.78 -7.28
N MET A 206 10.08 25.41 -8.43
CA MET A 206 10.10 24.70 -9.70
C MET A 206 11.51 24.14 -9.95
N LYS A 207 11.63 22.83 -10.06
CA LYS A 207 12.87 22.17 -10.49
C LYS A 207 12.89 22.06 -12.00
N THR A 208 13.99 22.44 -12.61
CA THR A 208 14.20 22.35 -14.07
C THR A 208 15.09 21.15 -14.37
N PRO A 209 14.65 20.22 -15.23
CA PRO A 209 15.47 19.07 -15.61
C PRO A 209 16.82 19.50 -16.19
N LYS A 210 17.89 18.86 -15.73
CA LYS A 210 19.25 19.06 -16.23
C LYS A 210 19.57 17.94 -17.21
N THR A 211 20.34 18.25 -18.25
CA THR A 211 20.97 17.23 -19.09
C THR A 211 22.12 16.61 -18.30
N MET A 212 21.89 15.45 -17.69
CA MET A 212 22.94 14.65 -17.06
C MET A 212 23.08 13.33 -17.79
N GLU A 213 24.31 12.81 -17.83
CA GLU A 213 24.55 11.44 -18.31
C GLU A 213 23.96 10.44 -17.31
N ASP A 214 23.37 9.36 -17.84
CA ASP A 214 22.80 8.26 -17.06
C ASP A 214 23.93 7.43 -16.43
N ASN A 215 24.47 7.87 -15.29
CA ASN A 215 25.53 7.18 -14.57
C ASN A 215 25.02 6.29 -13.43
N ILE A 216 23.72 5.92 -13.45
CA ILE A 216 23.12 5.06 -12.41
C ILE A 216 23.50 3.62 -12.69
N THR A 217 24.28 3.03 -11.78
CA THR A 217 24.61 1.60 -11.80
C THR A 217 23.58 0.83 -10.98
N VAL A 218 22.99 -0.19 -11.59
CA VAL A 218 22.02 -1.09 -10.96
C VAL A 218 22.71 -2.43 -10.71
N LYS A 219 22.67 -2.90 -9.47
CA LYS A 219 23.20 -4.22 -9.06
C LYS A 219 22.05 -5.11 -8.62
N SER A 220 22.13 -6.42 -8.88
CA SER A 220 21.21 -7.38 -8.28
C SER A 220 21.86 -8.09 -7.09
N ASN A 221 21.05 -8.49 -6.08
CA ASN A 221 21.53 -9.28 -4.94
C ASN A 221 21.92 -10.72 -5.33
N ILE A 222 21.46 -11.20 -6.49
CA ILE A 222 21.83 -12.53 -7.03
C ILE A 222 22.24 -12.40 -8.51
N THR A 223 23.02 -13.35 -9.00
CA THR A 223 23.41 -13.40 -10.41
C THR A 223 22.24 -13.91 -11.27
N LYS A 224 22.31 -13.66 -12.58
CA LYS A 224 21.34 -14.21 -13.53
C LYS A 224 21.28 -15.74 -13.45
N GLU A 225 22.44 -16.39 -13.43
CA GLU A 225 22.57 -17.86 -13.37
C GLU A 225 21.88 -18.41 -12.12
N HIS A 226 22.01 -17.73 -10.97
CA HIS A 226 21.33 -18.11 -9.74
C HIS A 226 19.80 -17.99 -9.89
N TYR A 227 19.30 -16.88 -10.45
CA TYR A 227 17.86 -16.74 -10.71
C TYR A 227 17.31 -17.84 -11.64
N LEU A 228 18.03 -18.15 -12.72
CA LEU A 228 17.64 -19.23 -13.62
C LEU A 228 17.61 -20.60 -12.91
N ALA A 229 18.60 -20.88 -12.06
CA ALA A 229 18.62 -22.10 -11.24
C ALA A 229 17.43 -22.16 -10.26
N ASN A 230 17.06 -21.05 -9.64
CA ASN A 230 15.89 -20.97 -8.76
C ASN A 230 14.59 -21.28 -9.54
N VAL A 231 14.46 -20.78 -10.77
CA VAL A 231 13.29 -21.09 -11.61
C VAL A 231 13.24 -22.57 -11.98
N GLU A 232 14.37 -23.18 -12.35
CA GLU A 232 14.41 -24.65 -12.65
C GLU A 232 14.08 -25.45 -11.40
N LYS A 233 14.61 -25.08 -10.22
CA LYS A 233 14.29 -25.74 -8.95
C LYS A 233 12.82 -25.62 -8.59
N ALA A 234 12.22 -24.46 -8.80
CA ALA A 234 10.78 -24.25 -8.62
C ALA A 234 9.95 -25.16 -9.54
N LYS A 235 10.36 -25.36 -10.79
CA LYS A 235 9.72 -26.29 -11.74
C LYS A 235 9.83 -27.75 -11.31
N GLU A 236 10.91 -28.14 -10.62
CA GLU A 236 11.03 -29.47 -10.02
C GLU A 236 9.93 -29.68 -8.95
N TYR A 237 9.75 -28.72 -8.03
CA TYR A 237 8.69 -28.78 -7.02
C TYR A 237 7.27 -28.82 -7.63
N ILE A 238 7.05 -28.08 -8.73
CA ILE A 238 5.78 -28.16 -9.48
C ILE A 238 5.58 -29.56 -10.07
N LYS A 239 6.62 -30.16 -10.65
CA LYS A 239 6.58 -31.49 -11.24
C LYS A 239 6.35 -32.59 -10.19
N GLU A 240 6.91 -32.41 -9.00
CA GLU A 240 6.73 -33.31 -7.85
C GLU A 240 5.33 -33.17 -7.23
N GLY A 241 4.59 -32.12 -7.57
CA GLY A 241 3.22 -31.90 -7.10
C GLY A 241 3.13 -31.13 -5.78
N ASP A 242 4.21 -30.52 -5.32
CA ASP A 242 4.25 -29.69 -4.10
C ASP A 242 3.46 -28.41 -4.25
N ILE A 243 3.55 -27.78 -5.42
CA ILE A 243 2.94 -26.49 -5.75
C ILE A 243 2.45 -26.47 -7.20
N PHE A 244 1.53 -25.56 -7.53
CA PHE A 244 1.10 -25.28 -8.90
C PHE A 244 1.80 -24.06 -9.48
N GLN A 245 2.07 -23.07 -8.61
CA GLN A 245 2.72 -21.79 -8.97
C GLN A 245 3.54 -21.29 -7.78
N ILE A 246 4.63 -20.57 -8.09
CA ILE A 246 5.47 -19.87 -7.13
C ILE A 246 6.01 -18.57 -7.74
N VAL A 247 6.31 -17.58 -6.92
CA VAL A 247 6.84 -16.28 -7.38
C VAL A 247 8.20 -15.99 -6.74
N PRO A 248 9.30 -16.57 -7.26
CA PRO A 248 10.64 -16.19 -6.83
C PRO A 248 10.98 -14.76 -7.27
N SER A 249 11.80 -14.07 -6.49
CA SER A 249 12.14 -12.68 -6.76
C SER A 249 13.65 -12.42 -6.66
N GLN A 250 14.07 -11.25 -7.19
CA GLN A 250 15.40 -10.68 -7.00
C GLN A 250 15.30 -9.22 -6.60
N ARG A 251 16.30 -8.72 -5.87
CA ARG A 251 16.36 -7.35 -5.40
C ARG A 251 17.47 -6.58 -6.10
N PHE A 252 17.12 -5.44 -6.64
CA PHE A 252 18.03 -4.50 -7.29
C PHE A 252 18.41 -3.39 -6.33
N GLU A 253 19.67 -2.98 -6.38
CA GLU A 253 20.24 -1.90 -5.59
C GLU A 253 20.81 -0.81 -6.48
N ILE A 254 20.62 0.44 -6.04
CA ILE A 254 21.19 1.64 -6.65
C ILE A 254 21.89 2.42 -5.55
N ASP A 255 23.18 2.65 -5.68
CA ASP A 255 23.97 3.46 -4.76
C ASP A 255 23.74 4.95 -5.02
N ASN A 256 23.70 5.77 -3.97
CA ASN A 256 23.54 7.24 -4.02
C ASN A 256 22.34 7.68 -4.89
N PRO A 257 21.12 7.24 -4.58
CA PRO A 257 19.94 7.62 -5.33
C PRO A 257 19.65 9.12 -5.18
N PRO A 258 18.89 9.74 -6.14
CA PRO A 258 18.39 11.09 -5.98
C PRO A 258 17.41 11.19 -4.80
N ASP A 259 16.94 12.41 -4.52
CA ASP A 259 15.96 12.64 -3.46
C ASP A 259 14.74 11.73 -3.61
N SER A 260 14.34 11.09 -2.52
CA SER A 260 13.29 10.06 -2.51
C SER A 260 11.92 10.61 -2.92
N PHE A 261 11.62 11.87 -2.59
CA PHE A 261 10.36 12.49 -3.00
C PHE A 261 10.37 12.86 -4.49
N ASP A 262 11.51 13.27 -5.05
CA ASP A 262 11.62 13.47 -6.49
C ASP A 262 11.42 12.16 -7.26
N VAL A 263 11.90 11.03 -6.72
CA VAL A 263 11.62 9.70 -7.28
C VAL A 263 10.11 9.39 -7.23
N TYR A 264 9.44 9.68 -6.11
CA TYR A 264 7.99 9.55 -6.02
C TYR A 264 7.26 10.37 -7.09
N ARG A 265 7.66 11.64 -7.29
CA ARG A 265 7.07 12.52 -8.31
C ARG A 265 7.23 11.95 -9.72
N MET A 266 8.40 11.40 -10.04
CA MET A 266 8.64 10.75 -11.34
C MET A 266 7.84 9.45 -11.46
N LEU A 267 7.83 8.61 -10.43
CA LEU A 267 7.07 7.37 -10.40
C LEU A 267 5.57 7.63 -10.61
N ARG A 268 5.00 8.63 -9.92
CA ARG A 268 3.61 9.08 -10.07
C ARG A 268 3.27 9.49 -11.51
N SER A 269 4.17 10.19 -12.19
CA SER A 269 3.94 10.69 -13.54
C SER A 269 4.12 9.63 -14.62
N THR A 270 5.02 8.66 -14.42
CA THR A 270 5.36 7.64 -15.41
C THR A 270 4.59 6.33 -15.23
N ASN A 271 4.09 6.08 -14.02
CA ASN A 271 3.38 4.86 -13.63
C ASN A 271 2.11 5.20 -12.83
N PRO A 272 1.12 5.87 -13.46
CA PRO A 272 -0.15 6.14 -12.80
C PRO A 272 -0.79 4.83 -12.33
N SER A 273 -1.19 4.77 -11.06
CA SER A 273 -1.64 3.55 -10.40
C SER A 273 -2.74 3.87 -9.40
N PRO A 274 -3.61 2.91 -9.06
CA PRO A 274 -4.67 3.10 -8.06
C PRO A 274 -4.13 3.35 -6.66
N TYR A 275 -2.91 2.95 -6.37
CA TYR A 275 -2.25 3.17 -5.09
C TYR A 275 -0.89 3.82 -5.28
N LEU A 276 -0.83 5.11 -5.06
CA LEU A 276 0.39 5.90 -5.04
C LEU A 276 0.66 6.34 -3.61
N TYR A 277 1.86 6.13 -3.12
CA TYR A 277 2.21 6.46 -1.75
C TYR A 277 3.66 6.89 -1.59
N TYR A 278 3.85 7.80 -0.66
CA TYR A 278 5.16 8.20 -0.17
C TYR A 278 5.08 8.49 1.32
N PHE A 279 6.06 7.98 2.06
CA PHE A 279 6.32 8.34 3.44
C PHE A 279 7.81 8.28 3.72
N LYS A 280 8.25 9.10 4.64
CA LYS A 280 9.64 9.18 5.04
C LYS A 280 9.74 9.12 6.55
N HIS A 281 10.60 8.27 7.02
CA HIS A 281 11.00 8.13 8.41
C HIS A 281 12.44 8.59 8.60
N ASN A 282 12.91 8.60 9.85
CA ASN A 282 14.25 9.11 10.15
C ASN A 282 15.38 8.40 9.39
N ASP A 283 15.30 7.07 9.19
CA ASP A 283 16.36 6.25 8.60
C ASP A 283 15.99 5.61 7.25
N TYR A 284 14.73 5.73 6.80
CA TYR A 284 14.31 5.23 5.50
C TYR A 284 13.14 6.05 4.91
N ALA A 285 12.94 5.90 3.61
CA ALA A 285 11.75 6.40 2.92
C ALA A 285 11.20 5.33 1.98
N VAL A 286 9.90 5.39 1.72
CA VAL A 286 9.22 4.48 0.80
C VAL A 286 8.45 5.29 -0.23
N ALA A 287 8.62 4.96 -1.50
CA ALA A 287 7.82 5.48 -2.61
C ALA A 287 7.28 4.33 -3.44
N GLY A 288 5.98 4.34 -3.73
CA GLY A 288 5.36 3.25 -4.47
C GLY A 288 4.25 3.69 -5.41
N ALA A 289 4.05 2.87 -6.44
CA ALA A 289 2.97 2.97 -7.42
C ALA A 289 2.37 1.59 -7.67
N SER A 290 1.66 1.07 -6.66
CA SER A 290 1.11 -0.28 -6.72
C SER A 290 -0.15 -0.32 -7.58
N PRO A 291 -0.23 -1.25 -8.54
CA PRO A 291 -1.41 -1.43 -9.36
C PRO A 291 -2.48 -2.31 -8.68
N GLU A 292 -2.17 -2.96 -7.56
CA GLU A 292 -2.95 -4.08 -7.05
C GLU A 292 -3.39 -3.89 -5.60
N MET A 293 -4.72 -3.90 -5.38
CA MET A 293 -5.31 -3.97 -4.06
C MET A 293 -4.95 -5.31 -3.41
N LEU A 294 -4.55 -5.28 -2.12
CA LEU A 294 -4.47 -6.50 -1.34
C LEU A 294 -5.84 -6.87 -0.78
N VAL A 295 -6.38 -6.04 0.07
CA VAL A 295 -7.71 -6.19 0.65
C VAL A 295 -8.26 -4.86 1.14
N SER A 296 -9.56 -4.67 1.00
CA SER A 296 -10.29 -3.58 1.63
C SER A 296 -11.43 -4.10 2.50
N VAL A 297 -11.75 -3.37 3.57
CA VAL A 297 -12.92 -3.62 4.43
C VAL A 297 -13.66 -2.31 4.61
N GLU A 298 -14.93 -2.30 4.23
CA GLU A 298 -15.81 -1.14 4.40
C GLU A 298 -17.20 -1.62 4.81
N ASN A 299 -17.74 -1.12 5.93
CA ASN A 299 -19.04 -1.51 6.46
C ASN A 299 -19.19 -3.04 6.54
N ARG A 300 -18.18 -3.73 7.08
CA ARG A 300 -18.06 -5.19 7.17
C ARG A 300 -18.00 -5.92 5.82
N THR A 301 -17.98 -5.23 4.68
CA THR A 301 -17.73 -5.85 3.39
C THR A 301 -16.23 -5.99 3.17
N VAL A 302 -15.75 -7.22 3.08
CA VAL A 302 -14.37 -7.55 2.73
C VAL A 302 -14.29 -7.70 1.21
N VAL A 303 -13.30 -7.09 0.58
CA VAL A 303 -13.09 -7.17 -0.87
C VAL A 303 -11.62 -7.46 -1.14
N THR A 304 -11.35 -8.44 -2.00
CA THR A 304 -10.04 -8.58 -2.68
C THR A 304 -10.25 -8.61 -4.18
N ARG A 305 -9.23 -8.18 -4.92
CA ARG A 305 -9.35 -7.94 -6.35
C ARG A 305 -8.23 -8.63 -7.11
N PRO A 306 -8.36 -9.94 -7.40
CA PRO A 306 -7.40 -10.67 -8.21
C PRO A 306 -7.24 -10.03 -9.60
N ILE A 307 -6.00 -9.77 -9.98
CA ILE A 307 -5.60 -9.26 -11.28
C ILE A 307 -4.61 -10.24 -11.88
N ALA A 308 -4.92 -10.78 -13.06
CA ALA A 308 -4.02 -11.65 -13.82
C ALA A 308 -4.23 -11.42 -15.32
N GLY A 309 -3.38 -12.03 -16.12
CA GLY A 309 -3.43 -11.85 -17.56
C GLY A 309 -3.02 -10.44 -17.97
N THR A 310 -2.10 -10.32 -18.90
CA THR A 310 -1.62 -9.02 -19.36
C THR A 310 -1.44 -9.01 -20.85
N ILE A 311 -2.06 -8.04 -21.52
CA ILE A 311 -1.82 -7.78 -22.91
C ILE A 311 -1.56 -6.28 -23.13
N LYS A 312 -0.69 -5.94 -24.08
CA LYS A 312 -0.40 -4.54 -24.42
C LYS A 312 -1.60 -3.85 -25.03
N ARG A 313 -1.71 -2.54 -24.83
CA ARG A 313 -2.65 -1.69 -25.55
C ARG A 313 -2.35 -1.73 -27.06
N GLY A 314 -3.39 -1.70 -27.89
CA GLY A 314 -3.27 -1.52 -29.31
C GLY A 314 -2.89 -0.08 -29.68
N ALA A 315 -2.24 0.10 -30.83
CA ALA A 315 -1.96 1.43 -31.39
C ALA A 315 -3.24 2.10 -31.95
N THR A 316 -4.28 1.32 -32.25
CA THR A 316 -5.59 1.77 -32.73
C THR A 316 -6.71 1.16 -31.87
N TYR A 317 -7.90 1.73 -31.95
CA TYR A 317 -9.08 1.21 -31.28
C TYR A 317 -9.41 -0.24 -31.69
N ASP A 318 -9.32 -0.54 -33.00
CA ASP A 318 -9.60 -1.88 -33.52
C ASP A 318 -8.56 -2.91 -33.06
N GLU A 319 -7.31 -2.50 -32.90
CA GLU A 319 -6.28 -3.34 -32.32
C GLU A 319 -6.50 -3.58 -30.83
N ASP A 320 -6.92 -2.56 -30.08
CA ASP A 320 -7.31 -2.68 -28.66
C ASP A 320 -8.44 -3.73 -28.49
N ILE A 321 -9.46 -3.67 -29.33
CA ILE A 321 -10.56 -4.65 -29.30
C ILE A 321 -10.06 -6.07 -29.63
N ARG A 322 -9.19 -6.22 -30.63
CA ARG A 322 -8.61 -7.54 -30.94
C ARG A 322 -7.77 -8.09 -29.78
N ASN A 323 -6.94 -7.26 -29.16
CA ASN A 323 -6.12 -7.65 -28.02
C ASN A 323 -7.00 -8.02 -26.80
N GLU A 324 -8.07 -7.30 -26.56
CA GLU A 324 -9.06 -7.64 -25.51
C GLU A 324 -9.69 -9.02 -25.77
N GLN A 325 -10.14 -9.26 -27.00
CA GLN A 325 -10.71 -10.57 -27.36
C GLN A 325 -9.68 -11.69 -27.28
N GLN A 326 -8.43 -11.42 -27.65
CA GLN A 326 -7.34 -12.37 -27.46
C GLN A 326 -7.15 -12.72 -25.99
N LEU A 327 -7.06 -11.72 -25.10
CA LEU A 327 -6.89 -11.92 -23.65
C LEU A 327 -8.05 -12.71 -23.04
N LEU A 328 -9.29 -12.36 -23.40
CA LEU A 328 -10.50 -13.03 -22.90
C LEU A 328 -10.60 -14.50 -23.36
N ASN A 329 -10.01 -14.87 -24.47
CA ASN A 329 -10.07 -16.21 -25.05
C ASN A 329 -8.79 -17.04 -24.82
N ASP A 330 -7.75 -16.46 -24.22
CA ASP A 330 -6.51 -17.18 -23.92
C ASP A 330 -6.75 -18.22 -22.80
N PRO A 331 -6.61 -19.54 -23.08
CA PRO A 331 -6.88 -20.56 -22.09
C PRO A 331 -5.93 -20.54 -20.90
N LYS A 332 -4.66 -20.13 -21.11
CA LYS A 332 -3.65 -20.06 -20.06
C LYS A 332 -3.94 -18.91 -19.10
N GLU A 333 -4.16 -17.70 -19.64
CA GLU A 333 -4.48 -16.51 -18.85
C GLU A 333 -5.76 -16.70 -18.05
N ARG A 334 -6.78 -17.35 -18.63
CA ARG A 334 -8.03 -17.69 -17.95
C ARG A 334 -7.84 -18.71 -16.83
N ALA A 335 -7.00 -19.73 -17.04
CA ALA A 335 -6.73 -20.75 -16.02
C ALA A 335 -5.96 -20.14 -14.83
N GLU A 336 -4.96 -19.32 -15.10
CA GLU A 336 -4.21 -18.58 -14.07
C GLU A 336 -5.14 -17.64 -13.29
N HIS A 337 -5.97 -16.87 -13.98
CA HIS A 337 -6.91 -15.95 -13.34
C HIS A 337 -7.93 -16.71 -12.47
N THR A 338 -8.46 -17.85 -12.93
CA THR A 338 -9.37 -18.71 -12.15
C THR A 338 -8.71 -19.17 -10.86
N MET A 339 -7.45 -19.60 -10.93
CA MET A 339 -6.68 -20.02 -9.75
C MET A 339 -6.53 -18.87 -8.73
N LEU A 340 -6.23 -17.65 -9.19
CA LEU A 340 -6.11 -16.48 -8.29
C LEU A 340 -7.47 -16.07 -7.69
N VAL A 341 -8.56 -16.20 -8.43
CA VAL A 341 -9.91 -15.97 -7.92
C VAL A 341 -10.26 -16.99 -6.83
N ASP A 342 -9.95 -18.27 -7.05
CA ASP A 342 -10.18 -19.32 -6.05
C ASP A 342 -9.33 -19.12 -4.79
N LEU A 343 -8.08 -18.68 -4.96
CA LEU A 343 -7.22 -18.33 -3.83
C LEU A 343 -7.79 -17.14 -3.05
N GLY A 344 -8.26 -16.09 -3.73
CA GLY A 344 -8.92 -14.95 -3.09
C GLY A 344 -10.21 -15.36 -2.35
N ARG A 345 -11.02 -16.26 -2.94
CA ARG A 345 -12.21 -16.82 -2.27
C ARG A 345 -11.84 -17.59 -1.00
N ASN A 346 -10.79 -18.42 -1.07
CA ASN A 346 -10.31 -19.17 0.08
C ASN A 346 -9.79 -18.22 1.18
N ASP A 347 -9.03 -17.21 0.81
CA ASP A 347 -8.41 -16.28 1.76
C ASP A 347 -9.47 -15.48 2.52
N ILE A 348 -10.38 -14.76 1.84
CA ILE A 348 -11.42 -14.02 2.55
C ILE A 348 -12.49 -14.92 3.19
N GLY A 349 -12.62 -16.16 2.71
CA GLY A 349 -13.51 -17.17 3.29
C GLY A 349 -13.18 -17.51 4.74
N LYS A 350 -11.90 -17.41 5.13
CA LYS A 350 -11.43 -17.65 6.51
C LYS A 350 -12.04 -16.67 7.52
N VAL A 351 -12.40 -15.47 7.08
CA VAL A 351 -12.89 -14.38 7.94
C VAL A 351 -14.32 -13.93 7.62
N SER A 352 -14.91 -14.43 6.55
CA SER A 352 -16.26 -14.08 6.11
C SER A 352 -17.34 -14.98 6.72
N GLU A 353 -18.54 -14.44 6.83
CA GLU A 353 -19.73 -15.22 7.20
C GLU A 353 -19.94 -16.36 6.21
N PHE A 354 -20.39 -17.52 6.72
CA PHE A 354 -20.62 -18.69 5.88
C PHE A 354 -21.65 -18.39 4.78
N GLY A 355 -21.30 -18.72 3.54
CA GLY A 355 -22.16 -18.50 2.37
C GLY A 355 -22.18 -17.04 1.84
N SER A 356 -21.46 -16.09 2.47
CA SER A 356 -21.43 -14.70 2.03
C SER A 356 -20.39 -14.41 0.93
N VAL A 357 -19.44 -15.32 0.70
CA VAL A 357 -18.38 -15.12 -0.29
C VAL A 357 -18.94 -15.28 -1.70
N THR A 358 -18.83 -14.21 -2.49
CA THR A 358 -19.31 -14.14 -3.88
C THR A 358 -18.24 -13.58 -4.79
N VAL A 359 -18.24 -14.00 -6.05
CA VAL A 359 -17.41 -13.41 -7.09
C VAL A 359 -18.30 -12.52 -7.94
N THR A 360 -17.95 -11.25 -8.03
CA THR A 360 -18.59 -10.28 -8.90
C THR A 360 -17.61 -9.87 -10.00
N ASP A 361 -18.11 -9.36 -11.12
CA ASP A 361 -17.28 -8.90 -12.24
C ASP A 361 -16.22 -9.93 -12.68
N MET A 362 -16.63 -11.19 -12.84
CA MET A 362 -15.73 -12.29 -13.18
C MET A 362 -15.06 -12.09 -14.53
N MET A 363 -13.73 -12.02 -14.55
CA MET A 363 -12.90 -11.90 -15.76
C MET A 363 -13.27 -10.71 -16.67
N ILE A 364 -13.53 -9.54 -16.08
CA ILE A 364 -13.67 -8.31 -16.89
C ILE A 364 -12.30 -7.83 -17.35
N VAL A 365 -12.25 -7.19 -18.52
CA VAL A 365 -11.02 -6.55 -19.01
C VAL A 365 -10.99 -5.10 -18.56
N GLU A 366 -9.96 -4.74 -17.83
CA GLU A 366 -9.66 -3.35 -17.50
C GLU A 366 -8.51 -2.82 -18.35
N ARG A 367 -8.74 -1.61 -18.91
CA ARG A 367 -7.78 -0.95 -19.79
C ARG A 367 -7.03 0.11 -19.00
N TYR A 368 -5.73 -0.11 -18.81
CA TYR A 368 -4.79 0.86 -18.24
C TYR A 368 -4.06 1.60 -19.35
N SER A 369 -3.20 2.54 -19.00
CA SER A 369 -2.50 3.39 -19.98
C SER A 369 -1.64 2.62 -21.00
N LYS A 370 -0.99 1.53 -20.58
CA LYS A 370 -0.04 0.75 -21.40
C LYS A 370 -0.46 -0.70 -21.65
N VAL A 371 -1.33 -1.23 -20.79
CA VAL A 371 -1.72 -2.65 -20.79
C VAL A 371 -3.21 -2.81 -20.48
N MET A 372 -3.73 -4.01 -20.75
CA MET A 372 -5.04 -4.48 -20.28
C MET A 372 -4.83 -5.70 -19.40
N HIS A 373 -5.69 -5.88 -18.39
CA HIS A 373 -5.67 -7.00 -17.48
C HIS A 373 -7.05 -7.66 -17.35
N LEU A 374 -7.06 -8.95 -17.03
CA LEU A 374 -8.25 -9.62 -16.50
C LEU A 374 -8.38 -9.30 -15.02
N VAL A 375 -9.57 -8.90 -14.62
CA VAL A 375 -9.87 -8.50 -13.24
C VAL A 375 -11.15 -9.18 -12.78
N SER A 376 -11.17 -9.60 -11.52
CA SER A 376 -12.40 -10.07 -10.83
C SER A 376 -12.47 -9.44 -9.45
N ASN A 377 -13.69 -9.32 -8.91
CA ASN A 377 -13.92 -8.91 -7.53
C ASN A 377 -14.42 -10.09 -6.71
N VAL A 378 -13.77 -10.37 -5.59
CA VAL A 378 -14.22 -11.35 -4.61
C VAL A 378 -14.64 -10.61 -3.35
N LYS A 379 -15.89 -10.80 -2.93
CA LYS A 379 -16.49 -10.08 -1.80
C LYS A 379 -17.02 -11.07 -0.76
N GLY A 380 -16.97 -10.69 0.52
CA GLY A 380 -17.57 -11.41 1.63
C GLY A 380 -18.02 -10.46 2.73
N THR A 381 -18.86 -10.92 3.63
CA THR A 381 -19.25 -10.17 4.83
C THR A 381 -18.36 -10.62 5.99
N LEU A 382 -17.62 -9.70 6.59
CA LEU A 382 -16.76 -9.97 7.74
C LEU A 382 -17.59 -10.50 8.90
N ARG A 383 -17.18 -11.63 9.50
CA ARG A 383 -17.86 -12.20 10.68
C ARG A 383 -17.82 -11.22 11.87
N GLU A 384 -18.77 -11.32 12.77
CA GLU A 384 -18.87 -10.44 13.95
C GLU A 384 -17.73 -10.63 14.94
N ASP A 385 -17.15 -11.84 15.00
CA ASP A 385 -15.98 -12.16 15.83
C ASP A 385 -14.65 -11.74 15.20
N LYS A 386 -14.66 -11.11 14.01
CA LYS A 386 -13.49 -10.72 13.23
C LYS A 386 -13.39 -9.21 13.07
N LYS A 387 -12.16 -8.71 13.04
CA LYS A 387 -11.79 -7.30 12.85
C LYS A 387 -11.19 -7.09 11.46
N PRO A 388 -11.12 -5.85 10.96
CA PRO A 388 -10.54 -5.56 9.64
C PRO A 388 -9.10 -6.07 9.46
N LEU A 389 -8.28 -6.05 10.51
CA LEU A 389 -6.92 -6.59 10.46
C LEU A 389 -6.88 -8.12 10.34
N ASP A 390 -7.91 -8.84 10.84
CA ASP A 390 -8.01 -10.29 10.58
C ASP A 390 -8.18 -10.57 9.08
N ALA A 391 -8.94 -9.70 8.36
CA ALA A 391 -9.09 -9.82 6.92
C ALA A 391 -7.77 -9.55 6.18
N LEU A 392 -6.99 -8.57 6.65
CA LEU A 392 -5.65 -8.31 6.11
C LEU A 392 -4.75 -9.54 6.27
N MET A 393 -4.68 -10.12 7.46
CA MET A 393 -3.81 -11.28 7.72
C MET A 393 -4.28 -12.55 7.01
N ALA A 394 -5.57 -12.70 6.73
CA ALA A 394 -6.09 -13.82 5.96
C ALA A 394 -5.62 -13.81 4.50
N VAL A 395 -5.38 -12.61 3.95
CA VAL A 395 -4.95 -12.42 2.55
C VAL A 395 -3.44 -12.28 2.41
N LEU A 396 -2.76 -11.66 3.38
CA LEU A 396 -1.31 -11.42 3.37
C LEU A 396 -0.50 -12.72 3.51
N PRO A 397 0.57 -12.92 2.69
CA PRO A 397 0.86 -12.18 1.47
C PRO A 397 -0.08 -12.60 0.32
N ALA A 398 -0.20 -11.72 -0.68
CA ALA A 398 -1.00 -12.03 -1.86
C ALA A 398 -0.52 -13.27 -2.59
N GLY A 399 -1.45 -14.02 -3.20
CA GLY A 399 -1.11 -15.20 -4.02
C GLY A 399 -0.24 -14.86 -5.22
N THR A 400 -0.44 -13.68 -5.79
CA THR A 400 0.35 -13.12 -6.90
C THR A 400 1.82 -12.85 -6.52
N LEU A 401 2.17 -12.87 -5.23
CA LEU A 401 3.52 -12.68 -4.70
C LEU A 401 4.07 -13.91 -3.96
N SER A 402 3.26 -14.91 -3.71
CA SER A 402 3.64 -16.15 -3.03
C SER A 402 3.53 -17.36 -3.95
N GLY A 403 2.33 -17.86 -4.16
CA GLY A 403 2.04 -19.00 -5.00
C GLY A 403 0.86 -19.82 -4.49
N ALA A 404 0.70 -21.01 -5.05
CA ALA A 404 -0.41 -21.92 -4.72
C ALA A 404 0.08 -23.37 -4.64
N PRO A 405 -0.18 -24.12 -3.54
CA PRO A 405 -0.73 -23.69 -2.25
C PRO A 405 0.18 -22.67 -1.52
N LYS A 406 -0.42 -21.65 -0.88
CA LYS A 406 0.28 -20.46 -0.37
C LYS A 406 1.43 -20.80 0.58
N VAL A 407 1.19 -21.54 1.66
CA VAL A 407 2.18 -21.81 2.71
C VAL A 407 3.36 -22.61 2.13
N ARG A 408 3.07 -23.66 1.32
CA ARG A 408 4.12 -24.46 0.70
C ARG A 408 4.98 -23.65 -0.26
N ALA A 409 4.37 -22.79 -1.08
CA ALA A 409 5.10 -21.90 -1.96
C ALA A 409 6.02 -20.94 -1.16
N MET A 410 5.58 -20.46 0.00
CA MET A 410 6.39 -19.59 0.86
C MET A 410 7.56 -20.33 1.51
N GLU A 411 7.40 -21.61 1.91
CA GLU A 411 8.49 -22.44 2.40
C GLU A 411 9.58 -22.59 1.31
N ILE A 412 9.18 -22.83 0.07
CA ILE A 412 10.11 -22.94 -1.05
C ILE A 412 10.75 -21.58 -1.37
N ILE A 413 10.02 -20.46 -1.26
CA ILE A 413 10.60 -19.12 -1.39
C ILE A 413 11.69 -18.88 -0.36
N ASP A 414 11.48 -19.27 0.89
CA ASP A 414 12.48 -19.16 1.96
C ASP A 414 13.74 -20.02 1.67
N GLU A 415 13.59 -21.13 0.96
CA GLU A 415 14.71 -21.98 0.53
C GLU A 415 15.49 -21.36 -0.65
N LEU A 416 14.78 -20.72 -1.60
CA LEU A 416 15.38 -20.24 -2.85
C LEU A 416 15.96 -18.82 -2.74
N GLU A 417 15.35 -17.96 -1.94
CA GLU A 417 15.79 -16.55 -1.80
C GLU A 417 16.87 -16.42 -0.73
N THR A 418 17.88 -15.60 -0.99
CA THR A 418 19.05 -15.42 -0.10
C THR A 418 18.80 -14.40 1.00
N THR A 419 17.86 -13.50 0.82
CA THR A 419 17.56 -12.39 1.73
C THR A 419 16.07 -12.26 1.98
N LYS A 420 15.68 -11.79 3.16
CA LYS A 420 14.28 -11.45 3.48
C LYS A 420 13.70 -10.45 2.49
N ARG A 421 12.42 -10.60 2.20
CA ARG A 421 11.68 -9.69 1.33
C ARG A 421 11.39 -8.33 1.98
N GLY A 422 11.22 -8.32 3.30
CA GLY A 422 10.86 -7.12 4.04
C GLY A 422 9.56 -6.50 3.51
N LEU A 423 9.64 -5.28 2.98
CA LEU A 423 8.46 -4.58 2.44
C LEU A 423 7.90 -5.24 1.18
N TYR A 424 8.73 -5.80 0.29
CA TYR A 424 8.27 -6.39 -0.97
C TYR A 424 7.32 -7.57 -0.74
N GLY A 425 6.14 -7.52 -1.37
CA GLY A 425 5.09 -8.52 -1.18
C GLY A 425 4.34 -8.41 0.15
N GLY A 426 4.72 -7.44 1.00
CA GLY A 426 3.93 -6.99 2.12
C GLY A 426 2.79 -6.06 1.67
N THR A 427 2.36 -5.15 2.53
CA THR A 427 1.25 -4.26 2.24
C THR A 427 1.49 -2.84 2.75
N VAL A 428 0.97 -1.85 2.02
CA VAL A 428 0.91 -0.44 2.42
C VAL A 428 -0.54 0.01 2.39
N GLY A 429 -0.94 0.83 3.36
CA GLY A 429 -2.30 1.35 3.40
C GLY A 429 -2.67 1.96 4.75
N TYR A 430 -3.95 1.92 5.05
CA TYR A 430 -4.48 2.48 6.28
C TYR A 430 -5.56 1.62 6.94
N LEU A 431 -5.66 1.74 8.25
CA LEU A 431 -6.78 1.29 9.08
C LEU A 431 -7.37 2.53 9.76
N ALA A 432 -8.53 2.99 9.29
CA ALA A 432 -9.16 4.22 9.72
C ALA A 432 -9.90 4.07 11.06
N PHE A 433 -10.15 5.19 11.75
CA PHE A 433 -10.87 5.22 13.03
C PHE A 433 -12.33 4.78 12.95
N ASP A 434 -12.95 4.79 11.75
CA ASP A 434 -14.29 4.23 11.53
C ASP A 434 -14.30 2.70 11.31
N GLY A 435 -13.12 2.07 11.38
CA GLY A 435 -12.93 0.64 11.13
C GLY A 435 -12.78 0.28 9.66
N SER A 436 -12.73 1.24 8.73
CA SER A 436 -12.41 0.96 7.32
C SER A 436 -10.93 0.60 7.17
N LEU A 437 -10.65 -0.36 6.32
CA LEU A 437 -9.30 -0.79 5.92
C LEU A 437 -9.18 -0.67 4.40
N ASP A 438 -8.07 -0.12 3.92
CA ASP A 438 -7.74 -0.12 2.50
C ASP A 438 -6.23 -0.25 2.30
N THR A 439 -5.83 -1.32 1.61
CA THR A 439 -4.43 -1.70 1.50
C THR A 439 -4.10 -2.23 0.10
N CYS A 440 -2.88 -1.95 -0.34
CA CYS A 440 -2.32 -2.48 -1.59
C CYS A 440 -1.16 -3.44 -1.31
N ILE A 441 -0.81 -4.24 -2.30
CA ILE A 441 0.40 -5.05 -2.26
C ILE A 441 1.62 -4.12 -2.47
N ALA A 442 2.64 -4.27 -1.65
CA ALA A 442 3.88 -3.49 -1.79
C ALA A 442 4.74 -4.03 -2.95
N ILE A 443 4.36 -3.64 -4.16
CA ILE A 443 5.06 -3.89 -5.43
C ILE A 443 5.22 -2.58 -6.20
N ARG A 444 6.11 -2.53 -7.20
CA ARG A 444 6.44 -1.28 -7.91
C ARG A 444 6.85 -0.19 -6.92
N THR A 445 7.59 -0.61 -5.92
CA THR A 445 7.95 0.16 -4.73
C THR A 445 9.46 0.24 -4.62
N VAL A 446 9.95 1.37 -4.17
CA VAL A 446 11.35 1.58 -3.83
C VAL A 446 11.46 1.92 -2.35
N LEU A 447 12.38 1.25 -1.69
CA LEU A 447 12.82 1.53 -0.33
C LEU A 447 14.15 2.29 -0.40
N PHE A 448 14.22 3.44 0.23
CA PHE A 448 15.45 4.22 0.40
C PHE A 448 15.97 4.00 1.83
N LYS A 449 17.14 3.42 1.97
CA LYS A 449 17.79 3.20 3.27
C LYS A 449 19.31 3.18 3.10
N ASN A 450 20.05 3.68 4.08
CA ASN A 450 21.53 3.64 4.08
C ASN A 450 22.15 4.24 2.79
N ASN A 451 21.59 5.34 2.29
CA ASN A 451 22.02 5.99 1.04
C ASN A 451 21.95 5.08 -0.21
N LYS A 452 21.02 4.13 -0.21
CA LYS A 452 20.72 3.22 -1.33
C LYS A 452 19.23 3.20 -1.63
N ALA A 453 18.89 2.87 -2.87
CA ALA A 453 17.53 2.54 -3.27
C ALA A 453 17.44 1.03 -3.56
N TYR A 454 16.43 0.37 -2.99
CA TYR A 454 16.16 -1.06 -3.15
C TYR A 454 14.83 -1.27 -3.86
N ILE A 455 14.86 -2.04 -4.93
CA ILE A 455 13.71 -2.39 -5.75
C ILE A 455 13.65 -3.90 -5.85
N GLN A 456 12.52 -4.54 -5.53
CA GLN A 456 12.38 -5.98 -5.65
C GLN A 456 11.27 -6.34 -6.62
N ALA A 457 11.49 -7.38 -7.41
CA ALA A 457 10.54 -7.87 -8.41
C ALA A 457 10.74 -9.36 -8.68
N GLY A 458 9.66 -10.05 -9.02
CA GLY A 458 9.64 -11.46 -9.36
C GLY A 458 8.67 -11.80 -10.48
N GLY A 459 8.77 -13.01 -11.01
CA GLY A 459 7.90 -13.60 -12.01
C GLY A 459 7.17 -14.82 -11.48
N GLY A 460 5.96 -15.08 -11.98
CA GLY A 460 5.16 -16.24 -11.63
C GLY A 460 5.61 -17.49 -12.39
N VAL A 461 6.23 -18.44 -11.69
CA VAL A 461 6.74 -19.69 -12.29
C VAL A 461 5.66 -20.77 -12.23
N VAL A 462 5.35 -21.34 -13.39
CA VAL A 462 4.48 -22.50 -13.60
C VAL A 462 5.22 -23.60 -14.38
N ALA A 463 4.61 -24.74 -14.58
CA ALA A 463 5.25 -25.90 -15.24
C ALA A 463 5.87 -25.57 -16.60
N ASP A 464 5.19 -24.76 -17.40
CA ASP A 464 5.62 -24.38 -18.77
C ASP A 464 6.53 -23.14 -18.79
N SER A 465 6.88 -22.57 -17.64
CA SER A 465 7.75 -21.40 -17.57
C SER A 465 9.13 -21.67 -18.16
N VAL A 466 9.64 -20.70 -18.92
CA VAL A 466 11.00 -20.69 -19.48
C VAL A 466 11.86 -19.78 -18.58
N PRO A 467 12.92 -20.28 -17.93
CA PRO A 467 13.70 -19.53 -16.95
C PRO A 467 14.18 -18.16 -17.45
N GLU A 468 14.63 -18.08 -18.70
CA GLU A 468 15.10 -16.84 -19.31
C GLU A 468 13.98 -15.79 -19.40
N ASN A 469 12.75 -16.22 -19.72
CA ASN A 469 11.60 -15.32 -19.82
C ASN A 469 11.20 -14.80 -18.44
N GLU A 470 11.21 -15.64 -17.40
CA GLU A 470 10.90 -15.25 -16.03
C GLU A 470 11.93 -14.27 -15.47
N TYR A 471 13.22 -14.50 -15.76
CA TYR A 471 14.28 -13.54 -15.43
C TYR A 471 14.03 -12.19 -16.10
N GLN A 472 13.75 -12.19 -17.41
CA GLN A 472 13.49 -10.95 -18.15
C GLN A 472 12.23 -10.24 -17.64
N GLU A 473 11.20 -10.99 -17.26
CA GLU A 473 9.97 -10.44 -16.66
C GLU A 473 10.26 -9.72 -15.35
N SER A 474 11.04 -10.35 -14.44
CA SER A 474 11.43 -9.72 -13.17
C SER A 474 12.22 -8.43 -13.40
N CYS A 475 13.17 -8.42 -14.36
CA CYS A 475 13.90 -7.22 -14.76
C CYS A 475 12.96 -6.14 -15.33
N ASN A 476 12.01 -6.50 -16.19
CA ASN A 476 11.05 -5.56 -16.78
C ASN A 476 10.14 -4.93 -15.73
N LYS A 477 9.71 -5.72 -14.73
CA LYS A 477 8.91 -5.22 -13.61
C LYS A 477 9.68 -4.20 -12.74
N ALA A 478 10.96 -4.43 -12.49
CA ALA A 478 11.81 -3.49 -11.75
C ALA A 478 12.12 -2.22 -12.58
N MET A 479 12.24 -2.35 -13.90
CA MET A 479 12.64 -1.26 -14.80
C MET A 479 11.73 -0.05 -14.72
N ALA A 480 10.43 -0.23 -14.44
CA ALA A 480 9.50 0.88 -14.27
C ALA A 480 9.93 1.84 -13.15
N VAL A 481 10.36 1.28 -12.01
CA VAL A 481 10.84 2.04 -10.85
C VAL A 481 12.25 2.58 -11.10
N ILE A 482 13.14 1.76 -11.68
CA ILE A 482 14.51 2.16 -12.02
C ILE A 482 14.50 3.38 -12.97
N ASN A 483 13.62 3.39 -13.97
CA ASN A 483 13.48 4.53 -14.88
C ASN A 483 13.00 5.79 -14.16
N ALA A 484 12.09 5.67 -13.18
CA ALA A 484 11.66 6.81 -12.38
C ALA A 484 12.84 7.39 -11.54
N ILE A 485 13.71 6.54 -11.00
CA ILE A 485 14.93 6.98 -10.31
C ILE A 485 15.88 7.71 -11.28
N LYS A 486 16.07 7.18 -12.48
CA LYS A 486 16.89 7.82 -13.52
C LYS A 486 16.34 9.17 -13.95
N GLU A 487 15.04 9.30 -14.12
CA GLU A 487 14.42 10.59 -14.45
C GLU A 487 14.52 11.59 -13.27
N ALA A 488 14.37 11.10 -12.03
CA ALA A 488 14.52 11.94 -10.84
C ALA A 488 15.96 12.47 -10.68
N SER A 489 16.99 11.73 -11.11
CA SER A 489 18.38 12.20 -11.06
C SER A 489 18.67 13.40 -11.96
N LYS A 490 17.78 13.69 -12.91
CA LYS A 490 17.87 14.86 -13.80
C LYS A 490 17.25 16.13 -13.17
N LEU A 491 16.54 16.05 -12.06
CA LEU A 491 15.93 17.16 -11.34
C LEU A 491 16.90 17.81 -10.34
#